data_ef5ff5b5430a838918991d52e86d88a2
#
_entry.id   ef5ff5b5430a838918991d52e86d88a2
#
_cell.length_a   1.000
_cell.length_b   1.000
_cell.length_c   1.000
_cell.angle_alpha   90.00
_cell.angle_beta   90.00
_cell.angle_gamma   90.00
#
_symmetry.space_group_name_H-M   'P 1'
#
loop_
_entity.id
_entity.type
_entity.pdbx_description
1 polymer ?
#
loop_
_entity_poly.entity_id
_entity_poly.type
_entity_poly.pdbx_seq_one_letter_code
_entity_poly.pdbx_strand_id
1 'polypeptide(L)'
;MRKLVGIVGLLALCACQAAPAATGQVPQAPTAKIPASMDFGDPTQNLVIEKVAPGLSYVLGRNVSSNTIVLDAPAGAVIIDTSRPPASYAHFDLLRKSGVTKASYVILTHGHGDHTGGVVLWKQLGAKVVVQESFGEFLGYQRMLAGFYGRRNAAQFQFAGSGGAAAAAPPPQQGPAPNVLGIVPDITFRDTLELDAGGVKLQLIHTPGETPDHLTVWVPSLKAAFVGDNFYESFPNMYTLRGTRPRWPMVYIDSLNKVLALEPEIVIPSHGPAIIGKDNVRAQFTKMRDAIVYVHDAVLKGMNEGKDVHTLMEEIKLPPQLDVGESYGKISWSVRGIYEGYAGWFSGDPSEMFPQGRESVSGSLVRLAGGPKAIADEAVLLIGQGKLVEALHLTSIGLEGAPGDKDVLRARVAAFEGLVKASDNRNEIGWLNQGLAEAKRGLQ
;
A
#
# COMPACT_ATOMS: atom_id res chain seq x y z
N MET A 1 -20.54 -28.70 -81.16
CA MET A 1 -21.04 -27.35 -81.38
C MET A 1 -21.60 -26.83 -80.07
N ARG A 2 -20.88 -26.02 -79.33
CA ARG A 2 -21.43 -25.12 -78.30
C ARG A 2 -20.42 -23.97 -78.10
N LYS A 3 -20.92 -22.77 -78.28
CA LYS A 3 -20.19 -21.50 -78.32
C LYS A 3 -19.62 -21.10 -76.99
N LEU A 4 -18.35 -20.69 -76.93
CA LEU A 4 -17.78 -19.91 -75.80
C LEU A 4 -18.29 -18.48 -75.92
N VAL A 5 -18.80 -17.97 -74.79
CA VAL A 5 -19.05 -16.55 -74.60
C VAL A 5 -18.04 -16.05 -73.56
N GLY A 6 -17.13 -15.17 -74.03
CA GLY A 6 -16.18 -14.51 -73.15
C GLY A 6 -16.84 -13.36 -72.38
N ILE A 7 -16.59 -13.29 -71.08
CA ILE A 7 -16.92 -12.13 -70.21
C ILE A 7 -15.62 -11.43 -69.88
N VAL A 8 -15.45 -10.21 -70.37
CA VAL A 8 -14.40 -9.27 -70.00
C VAL A 8 -14.83 -8.59 -68.71
N GLY A 9 -14.16 -8.93 -67.67
CA GLY A 9 -14.36 -8.25 -66.35
C GLY A 9 -13.45 -7.02 -66.24
N LEU A 10 -14.05 -5.84 -66.11
CA LEU A 10 -13.38 -4.59 -65.84
C LEU A 10 -12.91 -4.58 -64.41
N LEU A 11 -11.59 -4.56 -64.17
CA LEU A 11 -11.03 -4.31 -62.83
C LEU A 11 -11.06 -2.81 -62.54
N ALA A 12 -11.99 -2.38 -61.68
CA ALA A 12 -11.98 -1.04 -61.09
C ALA A 12 -10.98 -1.02 -59.91
N LEU A 13 -9.87 -0.30 -60.06
CA LEU A 13 -8.97 0.03 -58.97
C LEU A 13 -9.67 1.06 -58.05
N CYS A 14 -10.17 0.60 -56.92
CA CYS A 14 -10.50 1.50 -55.83
C CYS A 14 -9.21 1.94 -55.09
N ALA A 15 -8.79 3.17 -55.33
CA ALA A 15 -7.78 3.83 -54.51
C ALA A 15 -8.38 4.11 -53.13
N CYS A 16 -8.03 3.30 -52.12
CA CYS A 16 -8.30 3.65 -50.71
C CYS A 16 -7.38 4.81 -50.33
N GLN A 17 -7.94 6.02 -50.26
CA GLN A 17 -7.29 7.13 -49.59
C GLN A 17 -7.32 6.83 -48.09
N ALA A 18 -6.14 6.68 -47.46
CA ALA A 18 -5.97 6.60 -46.04
C ALA A 18 -6.42 7.92 -45.41
N ALA A 19 -7.42 7.87 -44.55
CA ALA A 19 -7.80 8.99 -43.71
C ALA A 19 -6.63 9.33 -42.74
N PRO A 20 -6.35 10.62 -42.46
CA PRO A 20 -5.33 10.99 -41.53
C PRO A 20 -5.69 10.46 -40.13
N ALA A 21 -4.74 9.78 -39.49
CA ALA A 21 -4.85 9.31 -38.12
C ALA A 21 -5.15 10.53 -37.22
N ALA A 22 -6.33 10.54 -36.62
CA ALA A 22 -6.66 11.49 -35.58
C ALA A 22 -5.67 11.26 -34.43
N THR A 23 -4.81 12.22 -34.18
CA THR A 23 -4.00 12.32 -32.96
C THR A 23 -4.95 12.65 -31.81
N GLY A 24 -5.65 11.62 -31.34
CA GLY A 24 -6.42 11.69 -30.11
C GLY A 24 -5.43 11.81 -28.96
N GLN A 25 -5.25 13.03 -28.43
CA GLN A 25 -4.70 13.20 -27.09
C GLN A 25 -5.59 12.36 -26.16
N VAL A 26 -5.00 11.32 -25.59
CA VAL A 26 -5.61 10.59 -24.47
C VAL A 26 -5.85 11.65 -23.38
N PRO A 27 -7.11 11.84 -22.91
CA PRO A 27 -7.36 12.75 -21.82
C PRO A 27 -6.53 12.27 -20.65
N GLN A 28 -5.55 13.08 -20.20
CA GLN A 28 -4.91 12.86 -18.90
C GLN A 28 -6.01 12.92 -17.87
N ALA A 29 -6.26 11.79 -17.20
CA ALA A 29 -7.07 11.79 -15.99
C ALA A 29 -6.48 12.82 -15.03
N PRO A 30 -7.30 13.60 -14.31
CA PRO A 30 -6.80 14.54 -13.33
C PRO A 30 -5.94 13.74 -12.34
N THR A 31 -4.65 14.09 -12.25
CA THR A 31 -3.72 13.48 -11.30
C THR A 31 -4.27 13.71 -9.90
N ALA A 32 -4.80 12.67 -9.29
CA ALA A 32 -5.22 12.72 -7.90
C ALA A 32 -3.98 13.02 -7.08
N LYS A 33 -3.95 14.17 -6.41
CA LYS A 33 -2.82 14.55 -5.56
C LYS A 33 -2.73 13.55 -4.41
N ILE A 34 -1.53 13.04 -4.15
CA ILE A 34 -1.27 12.19 -2.97
C ILE A 34 -1.76 12.95 -1.73
N PRO A 35 -2.64 12.37 -0.90
CA PRO A 35 -3.13 13.01 0.32
C PRO A 35 -1.99 13.41 1.26
N ALA A 36 -2.16 14.48 2.02
CA ALA A 36 -1.12 14.98 2.94
C ALA A 36 -0.67 13.93 3.98
N SER A 37 -1.57 13.03 4.39
CA SER A 37 -1.26 11.90 5.27
C SER A 37 -0.29 10.90 4.64
N MET A 38 -0.17 10.90 3.31
CA MET A 38 0.66 9.97 2.54
C MET A 38 1.75 10.68 1.71
N ASP A 39 1.92 11.98 1.87
CA ASP A 39 2.96 12.77 1.19
C ASP A 39 4.39 12.40 1.66
N PHE A 40 5.41 13.05 1.09
CA PHE A 40 6.81 12.90 1.47
C PHE A 40 7.31 14.05 2.37
N GLY A 41 6.39 14.89 2.90
CA GLY A 41 6.72 16.03 3.72
C GLY A 41 7.29 15.66 5.10
N ASP A 42 7.77 16.66 5.82
CA ASP A 42 8.27 16.50 7.20
C ASP A 42 7.08 16.19 8.15
N PRO A 43 7.05 15.02 8.80
CA PRO A 43 5.93 14.62 9.65
C PRO A 43 5.85 15.38 10.98
N THR A 44 6.80 16.27 11.26
CA THR A 44 6.83 17.09 12.51
C THR A 44 6.34 18.52 12.30
N GLN A 45 6.11 18.91 11.05
CA GLN A 45 5.74 20.30 10.72
C GLN A 45 4.25 20.46 10.47
N ASN A 46 3.74 21.66 10.74
CA ASN A 46 2.34 22.06 10.52
C ASN A 46 1.34 21.12 11.26
N LEU A 47 1.73 20.65 12.44
CA LEU A 47 0.86 19.82 13.28
C LEU A 47 -0.23 20.69 13.92
N VAL A 48 -1.47 20.22 13.83
CA VAL A 48 -2.65 20.85 14.41
C VAL A 48 -3.44 19.81 15.20
N ILE A 49 -4.01 20.24 16.33
CA ILE A 49 -4.99 19.44 17.06
C ILE A 49 -6.36 19.73 16.46
N GLU A 50 -6.90 18.76 15.75
CA GLU A 50 -8.25 18.81 15.18
C GLU A 50 -9.27 18.40 16.25
N LYS A 51 -10.21 19.28 16.59
CA LYS A 51 -11.31 18.98 17.51
C LYS A 51 -12.50 18.47 16.74
N VAL A 52 -12.98 17.28 17.06
CA VAL A 52 -14.05 16.58 16.34
C VAL A 52 -15.38 16.66 17.09
N ALA A 53 -15.34 16.47 18.41
CA ALA A 53 -16.48 16.57 19.30
C ALA A 53 -15.98 17.01 20.70
N PRO A 54 -16.88 17.39 21.63
CA PRO A 54 -16.49 17.63 23.02
C PRO A 54 -15.72 16.43 23.59
N GLY A 55 -14.48 16.67 24.05
CA GLY A 55 -13.60 15.63 24.58
C GLY A 55 -12.98 14.68 23.55
N LEU A 56 -13.17 14.91 22.25
CA LEU A 56 -12.58 14.11 21.19
C LEU A 56 -11.77 14.98 20.23
N SER A 57 -10.49 14.69 20.10
CA SER A 57 -9.57 15.38 19.20
C SER A 57 -8.51 14.43 18.66
N TYR A 58 -7.76 14.85 17.64
CA TYR A 58 -6.61 14.11 17.14
C TYR A 58 -5.57 15.04 16.55
N VAL A 59 -4.33 14.56 16.46
CA VAL A 59 -3.28 15.19 15.67
C VAL A 59 -3.18 14.43 14.35
N LEU A 60 -3.36 15.14 13.23
CA LEU A 60 -3.30 14.54 11.90
C LEU A 60 -1.88 14.09 11.57
N GLY A 61 -1.70 12.81 11.32
CA GLY A 61 -0.44 12.23 10.87
C GLY A 61 -0.10 12.64 9.43
N ARG A 62 1.20 12.82 9.16
CA ARG A 62 1.74 13.18 7.84
C ARG A 62 2.87 12.24 7.46
N ASN A 63 3.17 12.14 6.16
CA ASN A 63 4.25 11.30 5.63
C ASN A 63 4.22 9.88 6.22
N VAL A 64 3.10 9.18 6.00
CA VAL A 64 2.84 7.81 6.51
C VAL A 64 3.06 7.65 8.02
N SER A 65 2.88 8.73 8.80
CA SER A 65 2.73 8.67 10.26
C SER A 65 1.24 8.58 10.58
N SER A 66 0.87 7.78 11.57
CA SER A 66 -0.54 7.69 11.96
C SER A 66 -1.01 8.95 12.70
N ASN A 67 -2.31 9.16 12.69
CA ASN A 67 -2.97 10.05 13.63
C ASN A 67 -2.66 9.62 15.07
N THR A 68 -2.63 10.58 16.01
CA THR A 68 -2.71 10.29 17.44
C THR A 68 -4.03 10.82 17.94
N ILE A 69 -4.96 9.93 18.26
CA ILE A 69 -6.31 10.29 18.69
C ILE A 69 -6.37 10.38 20.20
N VAL A 70 -7.05 11.40 20.71
CA VAL A 70 -7.20 11.67 22.13
C VAL A 70 -8.67 11.76 22.48
N LEU A 71 -9.10 10.91 23.40
CA LEU A 71 -10.41 10.97 24.03
C LEU A 71 -10.22 11.37 25.50
N ASP A 72 -10.76 12.51 25.87
CA ASP A 72 -10.75 12.99 27.25
C ASP A 72 -11.62 12.09 28.14
N ALA A 73 -11.08 11.68 29.27
CA ALA A 73 -11.80 10.84 30.21
C ALA A 73 -11.40 11.17 31.67
N PRO A 74 -12.31 11.03 32.65
CA PRO A 74 -12.03 11.37 34.07
C PRO A 74 -10.86 10.58 34.66
N ALA A 75 -10.63 9.35 34.24
CA ALA A 75 -9.50 8.54 34.71
C ALA A 75 -8.14 8.98 34.13
N GLY A 76 -8.15 9.85 33.14
CA GLY A 76 -7.04 10.28 32.28
C GLY A 76 -7.35 10.01 30.82
N ALA A 77 -6.73 10.74 29.92
CA ALA A 77 -6.97 10.61 28.49
C ALA A 77 -6.80 9.16 27.99
N VAL A 78 -7.63 8.74 27.06
CA VAL A 78 -7.42 7.52 26.26
C VAL A 78 -6.76 7.93 24.94
N ILE A 79 -5.62 7.32 24.66
CA ILE A 79 -4.84 7.57 23.45
C ILE A 79 -5.03 6.39 22.52
N ILE A 80 -5.40 6.66 21.26
CA ILE A 80 -5.49 5.64 20.23
C ILE A 80 -4.44 5.94 19.17
N ASP A 81 -3.56 4.98 18.96
CA ASP A 81 -2.33 5.05 18.17
C ASP A 81 -1.38 6.18 18.61
N THR A 82 -0.11 6.01 18.30
CA THR A 82 0.94 6.87 18.88
C THR A 82 1.97 7.35 17.86
N SER A 83 1.66 7.17 16.57
CA SER A 83 2.53 7.55 15.47
C SER A 83 3.92 6.86 15.51
N ARG A 84 4.83 7.27 14.65
CA ARG A 84 6.24 6.83 14.60
C ARG A 84 7.20 7.98 14.88
N PRO A 85 8.42 7.73 15.38
CA PRO A 85 9.45 8.77 15.47
C PRO A 85 9.83 9.31 14.06
N PRO A 86 10.09 10.63 13.90
CA PRO A 86 10.03 11.66 14.95
C PRO A 86 8.62 12.23 15.22
N ALA A 87 7.60 11.90 14.42
CA ALA A 87 6.25 12.43 14.57
C ALA A 87 5.65 12.15 15.96
N SER A 88 5.88 10.95 16.51
CA SER A 88 5.38 10.57 17.83
C SER A 88 5.83 11.52 18.93
N TYR A 89 7.09 12.00 18.89
CA TYR A 89 7.59 12.99 19.85
C TYR A 89 6.90 14.33 19.66
N ALA A 90 6.72 14.77 18.41
CA ALA A 90 6.08 16.05 18.11
C ALA A 90 4.59 16.03 18.48
N HIS A 91 3.86 14.94 18.19
CA HIS A 91 2.47 14.76 18.62
C HIS A 91 2.36 14.77 20.15
N PHE A 92 3.21 14.02 20.83
CA PHE A 92 3.22 13.97 22.28
C PHE A 92 3.47 15.37 22.89
N ASP A 93 4.49 16.09 22.43
CA ASP A 93 4.83 17.43 22.91
C ASP A 93 3.68 18.42 22.68
N LEU A 94 3.06 18.40 21.49
CA LEU A 94 1.91 19.23 21.18
C LEU A 94 0.72 18.95 22.10
N LEU A 95 0.38 17.67 22.33
CA LEU A 95 -0.72 17.25 23.18
C LEU A 95 -0.43 17.54 24.66
N ARG A 96 0.82 17.38 25.10
CA ARG A 96 1.23 17.78 26.46
C ARG A 96 1.02 19.30 26.69
N LYS A 97 1.41 20.13 25.73
CA LYS A 97 1.23 21.59 25.78
C LYS A 97 -0.25 21.98 25.75
N SER A 98 -1.11 21.17 25.13
CA SER A 98 -2.57 21.40 25.13
C SER A 98 -3.28 20.99 26.42
N GLY A 99 -2.57 20.39 27.38
CA GLY A 99 -3.12 20.06 28.70
C GLY A 99 -3.29 18.57 28.99
N VAL A 100 -2.89 17.66 28.09
CA VAL A 100 -2.93 16.21 28.38
C VAL A 100 -1.83 15.87 29.37
N THR A 101 -2.16 15.76 30.66
CA THR A 101 -1.20 15.54 31.77
C THR A 101 -1.18 14.12 32.29
N LYS A 102 -2.25 13.34 32.04
CA LYS A 102 -2.44 11.97 32.51
C LYS A 102 -3.10 11.15 31.39
N ALA A 103 -2.67 9.92 31.20
CA ALA A 103 -3.32 8.97 30.32
C ALA A 103 -3.71 7.71 31.08
N SER A 104 -4.92 7.19 30.83
CA SER A 104 -5.42 5.95 31.43
C SER A 104 -5.08 4.74 30.56
N TYR A 105 -5.24 4.89 29.25
CA TYR A 105 -4.98 3.83 28.27
C TYR A 105 -4.23 4.37 27.06
N VAL A 106 -3.37 3.53 26.49
CA VAL A 106 -2.90 3.59 25.10
C VAL A 106 -3.45 2.36 24.41
N ILE A 107 -4.32 2.55 23.44
CA ILE A 107 -4.89 1.48 22.63
C ILE A 107 -4.21 1.52 21.28
N LEU A 108 -3.58 0.42 20.89
CA LEU A 108 -2.93 0.30 19.57
C LEU A 108 -3.87 -0.45 18.65
N THR A 109 -4.25 0.21 17.54
CA THR A 109 -5.16 -0.41 16.57
C THR A 109 -4.52 -1.64 15.94
N HIS A 110 -3.21 -1.63 15.73
CA HIS A 110 -2.42 -2.77 15.26
C HIS A 110 -0.91 -2.55 15.43
N GLY A 111 -0.11 -3.57 15.10
CA GLY A 111 1.31 -3.64 15.41
C GLY A 111 2.26 -2.96 14.42
N HIS A 112 1.81 -2.19 13.43
CA HIS A 112 2.73 -1.45 12.56
C HIS A 112 3.46 -0.33 13.31
N GLY A 113 4.70 -0.05 12.88
CA GLY A 113 5.60 0.87 13.60
C GLY A 113 5.15 2.32 13.63
N ASP A 114 4.33 2.73 12.70
CA ASP A 114 3.74 4.06 12.61
C ASP A 114 2.51 4.26 13.52
N HIS A 115 2.06 3.20 14.21
CA HIS A 115 1.01 3.27 15.24
C HIS A 115 1.59 3.11 16.65
N THR A 116 2.74 2.46 16.75
CA THR A 116 3.29 1.98 18.02
C THR A 116 4.47 2.79 18.54
N GLY A 117 5.05 3.67 17.73
CA GLY A 117 6.35 4.28 18.00
C GLY A 117 6.44 5.22 19.19
N GLY A 118 5.30 5.78 19.65
CA GLY A 118 5.23 6.70 20.79
C GLY A 118 4.75 6.08 22.09
N VAL A 119 4.47 4.78 22.17
CA VAL A 119 3.88 4.10 23.34
C VAL A 119 4.60 4.42 24.65
N VAL A 120 5.95 4.40 24.62
CA VAL A 120 6.77 4.64 25.81
C VAL A 120 6.56 6.03 26.43
N LEU A 121 6.22 7.03 25.61
CA LEU A 121 5.94 8.40 26.07
C LEU A 121 4.65 8.46 26.90
N TRP A 122 3.62 7.75 26.46
CA TRP A 122 2.33 7.72 27.12
C TRP A 122 2.33 6.84 28.38
N LYS A 123 3.13 5.76 28.40
CA LYS A 123 3.35 4.96 29.62
C LYS A 123 3.91 5.81 30.76
N GLN A 124 4.73 6.81 30.47
CA GLN A 124 5.24 7.75 31.49
C GLN A 124 4.13 8.59 32.15
N LEU A 125 2.96 8.71 31.48
CA LEU A 125 1.78 9.39 32.02
C LEU A 125 0.79 8.44 32.73
N GLY A 126 1.19 7.18 32.95
CA GLY A 126 0.42 6.16 33.65
C GLY A 126 -0.48 5.30 32.78
N ALA A 127 -0.40 5.44 31.45
CA ALA A 127 -1.25 4.68 30.55
C ALA A 127 -0.96 3.17 30.58
N LYS A 128 -2.03 2.36 30.59
CA LYS A 128 -1.99 0.92 30.32
C LYS A 128 -2.08 0.67 28.82
N VAL A 129 -1.21 -0.18 28.31
CA VAL A 129 -1.20 -0.56 26.88
C VAL A 129 -2.19 -1.68 26.62
N VAL A 130 -3.11 -1.44 25.69
CA VAL A 130 -4.17 -2.37 25.30
C VAL A 130 -4.00 -2.75 23.83
N VAL A 131 -3.99 -4.05 23.54
CA VAL A 131 -3.84 -4.60 22.18
C VAL A 131 -4.69 -5.86 22.00
N GLN A 132 -4.91 -6.25 20.75
CA GLN A 132 -5.48 -7.55 20.43
C GLN A 132 -4.44 -8.67 20.65
N GLU A 133 -4.86 -9.89 21.00
CA GLU A 133 -3.95 -10.99 21.40
C GLU A 133 -2.91 -11.39 20.33
N SER A 134 -3.24 -11.25 19.04
CA SER A 134 -2.32 -11.57 17.94
C SER A 134 -1.18 -10.57 17.75
N PHE A 135 -1.21 -9.43 18.46
CA PHE A 135 -0.18 -8.38 18.40
C PHE A 135 1.22 -8.92 18.68
N GLY A 136 1.34 -9.80 19.70
CA GLY A 136 2.63 -10.41 20.06
C GLY A 136 3.21 -11.29 18.95
N GLU A 137 2.37 -12.09 18.30
CA GLU A 137 2.74 -12.93 17.16
C GLU A 137 3.14 -12.04 15.97
N PHE A 138 2.35 -11.03 15.65
CA PHE A 138 2.66 -10.10 14.56
C PHE A 138 4.02 -9.43 14.75
N LEU A 139 4.29 -8.86 15.91
CA LEU A 139 5.60 -8.29 16.24
C LEU A 139 6.74 -9.33 16.22
N GLY A 140 6.44 -10.56 16.59
CA GLY A 140 7.38 -11.68 16.50
C GLY A 140 7.91 -11.85 15.07
N TYR A 141 7.02 -11.93 14.09
CA TYR A 141 7.39 -12.01 12.67
C TYR A 141 8.14 -10.78 12.18
N GLN A 142 7.72 -9.57 12.59
CA GLN A 142 8.43 -8.34 12.24
C GLN A 142 9.89 -8.35 12.74
N ARG A 143 10.13 -8.89 13.94
CA ARG A 143 11.48 -9.05 14.51
C ARG A 143 12.30 -10.11 13.78
N MET A 144 11.72 -11.30 13.58
CA MET A 144 12.43 -12.41 12.90
C MET A 144 12.85 -12.03 11.48
N LEU A 145 12.08 -11.21 10.79
CA LEU A 145 12.32 -10.74 9.43
C LEU A 145 12.84 -9.30 9.36
N ALA A 146 13.37 -8.75 10.46
CA ALA A 146 13.77 -7.34 10.55
C ALA A 146 14.70 -6.90 9.42
N GLY A 147 15.68 -7.73 9.04
CA GLY A 147 16.58 -7.44 7.92
C GLY A 147 15.88 -7.43 6.57
N PHE A 148 14.91 -8.31 6.35
CA PHE A 148 14.11 -8.35 5.13
C PHE A 148 13.19 -7.13 5.05
N TYR A 149 12.38 -6.90 6.07
CA TYR A 149 11.44 -5.77 6.10
C TYR A 149 12.15 -4.42 6.16
N GLY A 150 13.29 -4.33 6.86
CA GLY A 150 14.07 -3.09 6.96
C GLY A 150 14.49 -2.55 5.58
N ARG A 151 15.06 -3.40 4.73
CA ARG A 151 15.44 -3.04 3.35
C ARG A 151 14.23 -2.63 2.51
N ARG A 152 13.14 -3.40 2.59
CA ARG A 152 11.95 -3.16 1.77
C ARG A 152 11.16 -1.93 2.24
N ASN A 153 11.09 -1.68 3.53
CA ASN A 153 10.52 -0.45 4.09
C ASN A 153 11.34 0.79 3.68
N ALA A 154 12.67 0.70 3.70
CA ALA A 154 13.54 1.78 3.24
C ALA A 154 13.29 2.11 1.76
N ALA A 155 13.14 1.10 0.90
CA ALA A 155 12.82 1.28 -0.52
C ALA A 155 11.41 1.89 -0.71
N GLN A 156 10.39 1.35 -0.06
CA GLN A 156 9.02 1.78 -0.26
C GLN A 156 8.73 3.18 0.29
N PHE A 157 9.22 3.48 1.50
CA PHE A 157 8.84 4.70 2.21
C PHE A 157 9.83 5.85 2.08
N GLN A 158 11.03 5.62 1.55
CA GLN A 158 12.03 6.66 1.32
C GLN A 158 12.31 7.50 2.59
N PHE A 159 12.42 6.86 3.76
CA PHE A 159 12.65 7.59 5.01
C PHE A 159 13.93 8.40 4.95
N ALA A 160 13.87 9.65 5.43
CA ALA A 160 15.03 10.52 5.52
C ALA A 160 16.17 9.83 6.31
N GLY A 161 17.36 9.78 5.72
CA GLY A 161 18.52 9.06 6.30
C GLY A 161 18.66 7.60 5.87
N SER A 162 17.68 7.01 5.20
CA SER A 162 17.79 5.68 4.60
C SER A 162 18.59 5.67 3.28
N GLY A 163 19.12 6.82 2.89
CA GLY A 163 19.95 7.18 1.72
C GLY A 163 20.15 6.09 0.70
N GLY A 164 19.17 5.74 -0.12
CA GLY A 164 19.25 4.85 -1.30
C GLY A 164 20.19 3.63 -1.26
N ALA A 165 21.08 3.55 -0.27
CA ALA A 165 21.82 2.38 0.09
C ALA A 165 20.90 1.53 0.97
N ALA A 166 20.61 0.30 0.54
CA ALA A 166 20.08 -0.71 1.44
C ALA A 166 20.89 -0.59 2.74
N ALA A 167 20.27 -0.03 3.79
CA ALA A 167 20.94 -0.01 5.09
C ALA A 167 21.38 -1.44 5.33
N ALA A 168 22.68 -1.66 5.47
CA ALA A 168 23.20 -2.99 5.73
C ALA A 168 22.35 -3.54 6.88
N ALA A 169 21.68 -4.67 6.65
CA ALA A 169 20.86 -5.26 7.68
C ALA A 169 21.75 -5.33 8.92
N PRO A 170 21.29 -4.88 10.09
CA PRO A 170 22.06 -5.09 11.31
C PRO A 170 22.39 -6.59 11.35
N PRO A 171 23.60 -6.96 11.74
CA PRO A 171 24.00 -8.35 11.80
C PRO A 171 22.94 -9.13 12.58
N PRO A 172 22.59 -10.36 12.17
CA PRO A 172 21.61 -11.15 12.88
C PRO A 172 21.99 -11.21 14.35
N GLN A 173 21.19 -10.63 15.20
CA GLN A 173 21.42 -10.69 16.64
C GLN A 173 21.15 -12.13 17.10
N GLN A 174 22.20 -12.79 17.58
CA GLN A 174 22.09 -14.10 18.19
C GLN A 174 21.45 -13.93 19.57
N GLY A 175 20.28 -14.52 19.77
CA GLY A 175 19.52 -14.47 21.01
C GLY A 175 18.07 -13.98 20.80
N PRO A 176 17.19 -14.08 21.81
CA PRO A 176 15.87 -13.48 21.72
C PRO A 176 16.05 -11.98 21.47
N ALA A 177 15.61 -11.53 20.28
CA ALA A 177 15.73 -10.14 19.89
C ALA A 177 15.13 -9.27 21.03
N PRO A 178 15.85 -8.22 21.52
CA PRO A 178 15.25 -7.31 22.47
C PRO A 178 13.94 -6.84 21.88
N ASN A 179 12.92 -6.67 22.73
CA ASN A 179 11.65 -6.07 22.33
C ASN A 179 11.96 -4.68 21.75
N VAL A 180 12.18 -4.61 20.43
CA VAL A 180 12.74 -3.43 19.74
C VAL A 180 11.90 -2.18 19.99
N LEU A 181 10.64 -2.38 20.38
CA LEU A 181 9.72 -1.29 20.70
C LEU A 181 9.47 -1.16 22.21
N GLY A 182 10.01 -2.06 23.05
CA GLY A 182 9.76 -2.05 24.51
C GLY A 182 8.28 -2.18 24.90
N ILE A 183 7.42 -2.62 23.96
CA ILE A 183 5.98 -2.68 24.15
C ILE A 183 5.63 -4.00 24.82
N VAL A 184 5.32 -3.92 26.09
CA VAL A 184 4.70 -5.01 26.83
C VAL A 184 3.24 -4.59 27.05
N PRO A 185 2.26 -5.29 26.45
CA PRO A 185 0.85 -5.01 26.68
C PRO A 185 0.49 -5.27 28.15
N ASP A 186 -0.31 -4.37 28.70
CA ASP A 186 -0.87 -4.54 30.06
C ASP A 186 -2.21 -5.30 29.98
N ILE A 187 -2.93 -5.17 28.87
CA ILE A 187 -4.22 -5.82 28.62
C ILE A 187 -4.23 -6.35 27.19
N THR A 188 -4.63 -7.61 27.03
CA THR A 188 -4.89 -8.24 25.74
C THR A 188 -6.30 -8.82 25.69
N PHE A 189 -6.89 -8.92 24.50
CA PHE A 189 -8.20 -9.53 24.31
C PHE A 189 -8.26 -10.26 22.96
N ARG A 190 -9.23 -11.16 22.81
CA ARG A 190 -9.40 -11.96 21.59
C ARG A 190 -10.40 -11.31 20.62
N ASP A 191 -11.67 -11.25 20.97
CA ASP A 191 -12.75 -10.86 20.07
C ASP A 191 -13.28 -9.46 20.38
N THR A 192 -13.64 -9.22 21.64
CA THR A 192 -14.14 -7.93 22.12
C THR A 192 -13.66 -7.67 23.56
N LEU A 193 -13.53 -6.39 23.90
CA LEU A 193 -13.20 -5.94 25.26
C LEU A 193 -13.96 -4.65 25.56
N GLU A 194 -14.60 -4.59 26.70
CA GLU A 194 -15.13 -3.33 27.23
C GLU A 194 -14.14 -2.71 28.22
N LEU A 195 -13.89 -1.41 28.06
CA LEU A 195 -13.10 -0.60 29.00
C LEU A 195 -13.93 0.54 29.55
N ASP A 196 -13.62 0.94 30.77
CA ASP A 196 -14.17 2.12 31.43
C ASP A 196 -13.03 3.05 31.85
N ALA A 197 -13.02 4.26 31.30
CA ALA A 197 -12.03 5.29 31.61
C ALA A 197 -12.61 6.34 32.61
N GLY A 198 -13.24 5.88 33.69
CA GLY A 198 -13.86 6.75 34.69
C GLY A 198 -15.25 7.25 34.25
N GLY A 199 -16.07 6.37 33.70
CA GLY A 199 -17.41 6.65 33.23
C GLY A 199 -17.50 6.82 31.70
N VAL A 200 -16.38 6.97 31.00
CA VAL A 200 -16.33 6.90 29.51
C VAL A 200 -16.12 5.45 29.10
N LYS A 201 -17.16 4.84 28.53
CA LYS A 201 -17.13 3.45 28.07
C LYS A 201 -16.63 3.34 26.64
N LEU A 202 -15.73 2.38 26.42
CA LEU A 202 -15.21 2.01 25.11
C LEU A 202 -15.44 0.53 24.89
N GLN A 203 -15.76 0.16 23.65
CA GLN A 203 -15.78 -1.22 23.20
C GLN A 203 -14.68 -1.41 22.15
N LEU A 204 -13.76 -2.33 22.39
CA LEU A 204 -12.73 -2.72 21.44
C LEU A 204 -13.22 -3.97 20.73
N ILE A 205 -13.12 -3.99 19.39
CA ILE A 205 -13.66 -5.04 18.54
C ILE A 205 -12.53 -5.53 17.63
N HIS A 206 -12.28 -6.82 17.61
CA HIS A 206 -11.34 -7.43 16.67
C HIS A 206 -11.86 -7.30 15.24
N THR A 207 -11.14 -6.54 14.43
CA THR A 207 -11.43 -6.24 13.03
C THR A 207 -10.18 -6.47 12.18
N PRO A 208 -9.74 -7.73 12.00
CA PRO A 208 -8.57 -8.04 11.19
C PRO A 208 -8.80 -7.59 9.73
N GLY A 209 -7.72 -7.18 9.07
CA GLY A 209 -7.77 -6.66 7.70
C GLY A 209 -6.36 -6.24 7.29
N GLU A 210 -5.96 -5.02 7.66
CA GLU A 210 -4.59 -4.51 7.46
C GLU A 210 -3.56 -5.45 8.12
N THR A 211 -3.84 -5.93 9.33
CA THR A 211 -3.04 -6.93 10.04
C THR A 211 -3.97 -7.91 10.80
N PRO A 212 -3.45 -9.09 11.21
CA PRO A 212 -4.25 -10.05 11.99
C PRO A 212 -4.67 -9.53 13.37
N ASP A 213 -3.89 -8.64 13.97
CA ASP A 213 -4.11 -8.05 15.29
C ASP A 213 -4.91 -6.75 15.26
N HIS A 214 -5.45 -6.38 14.10
CA HIS A 214 -6.14 -5.10 13.95
C HIS A 214 -7.45 -5.07 14.74
N LEU A 215 -7.71 -3.92 15.38
CA LEU A 215 -8.92 -3.67 16.15
C LEU A 215 -9.55 -2.31 15.81
N THR A 216 -10.85 -2.22 16.03
CA THR A 216 -11.61 -0.97 16.02
C THR A 216 -11.99 -0.61 17.45
N VAL A 217 -11.85 0.67 17.80
CA VAL A 217 -12.34 1.22 19.08
C VAL A 217 -13.67 1.91 18.82
N TRP A 218 -14.70 1.53 19.55
CA TRP A 218 -16.03 2.12 19.49
C TRP A 218 -16.34 2.87 20.78
N VAL A 219 -16.82 4.11 20.69
CA VAL A 219 -17.28 4.94 21.80
C VAL A 219 -18.77 5.21 21.63
N PRO A 220 -19.66 4.40 22.26
CA PRO A 220 -21.11 4.48 22.06
C PRO A 220 -21.71 5.86 22.37
N SER A 221 -21.23 6.53 23.41
CA SER A 221 -21.74 7.84 23.85
C SER A 221 -21.50 8.95 22.82
N LEU A 222 -20.50 8.81 21.95
CA LEU A 222 -20.16 9.74 20.88
C LEU A 222 -20.55 9.21 19.51
N LYS A 223 -21.03 7.97 19.42
CA LYS A 223 -21.16 7.23 18.16
C LYS A 223 -19.91 7.37 17.28
N ALA A 224 -18.74 7.27 17.91
CA ALA A 224 -17.45 7.44 17.27
C ALA A 224 -16.71 6.12 17.17
N ALA A 225 -16.18 5.80 16.00
CA ALA A 225 -15.33 4.64 15.75
C ALA A 225 -13.93 5.07 15.29
N PHE A 226 -12.90 4.42 15.86
CA PHE A 226 -11.51 4.59 15.44
C PHE A 226 -11.07 3.29 14.79
N VAL A 227 -10.81 3.33 13.49
CA VAL A 227 -10.81 2.14 12.61
C VAL A 227 -9.43 1.75 12.11
N GLY A 228 -8.38 2.36 12.68
CA GLY A 228 -7.00 2.05 12.27
C GLY A 228 -6.79 2.24 10.78
N ASP A 229 -6.09 1.31 10.17
CA ASP A 229 -5.78 1.28 8.75
C ASP A 229 -6.76 0.42 7.92
N ASN A 230 -7.85 -0.03 8.51
CA ASN A 230 -8.91 -0.66 7.72
C ASN A 230 -9.69 0.34 6.85
N PHE A 231 -9.43 1.63 7.01
CA PHE A 231 -9.94 2.67 6.15
C PHE A 231 -8.94 3.82 6.00
N TYR A 232 -8.72 4.27 4.78
CA TYR A 232 -8.06 5.51 4.38
C TYR A 232 -8.49 5.91 2.96
N GLU A 233 -8.17 7.13 2.52
CA GLU A 233 -8.63 7.68 1.23
C GLU A 233 -7.88 7.08 0.03
N SER A 234 -7.90 5.78 -0.12
CA SER A 234 -7.33 5.04 -1.26
C SER A 234 -7.82 3.60 -1.21
N PHE A 235 -7.76 2.89 -2.36
CA PHE A 235 -7.94 1.44 -2.35
C PHE A 235 -6.96 0.81 -1.35
N PRO A 236 -7.40 -0.15 -0.51
CA PRO A 236 -6.55 -0.68 0.55
C PRO A 236 -5.33 -1.42 -0.02
N ASN A 237 -4.23 -1.30 0.70
CA ASN A 237 -2.97 -1.93 0.32
C ASN A 237 -2.96 -3.42 0.68
N MET A 238 -3.87 -4.18 0.07
CA MET A 238 -4.10 -5.60 0.37
C MET A 238 -2.88 -6.47 0.06
N TYR A 239 -2.06 -6.06 -0.89
CA TYR A 239 -0.77 -6.69 -1.17
C TYR A 239 0.30 -5.61 -1.23
N THR A 240 0.95 -5.36 -0.11
CA THR A 240 1.99 -4.33 -0.03
C THR A 240 3.30 -4.80 -0.69
N LEU A 241 3.88 -3.94 -1.52
CA LEU A 241 5.13 -4.23 -2.23
C LEU A 241 6.31 -4.55 -1.29
N ARG A 242 6.32 -3.98 -0.07
CA ARG A 242 7.35 -4.29 0.96
C ARG A 242 7.28 -5.72 1.48
N GLY A 243 6.19 -6.41 1.21
CA GLY A 243 5.91 -7.75 1.72
C GLY A 243 5.09 -7.74 3.01
N THR A 244 4.15 -8.66 3.10
CA THR A 244 3.32 -8.90 4.28
C THR A 244 2.75 -10.32 4.21
N ARG A 245 2.17 -10.80 5.32
CA ARG A 245 1.23 -11.93 5.25
C ARG A 245 0.02 -11.53 4.41
N PRO A 246 -0.62 -12.46 3.68
CA PRO A 246 -1.80 -12.14 2.88
C PRO A 246 -2.86 -11.42 3.70
N ARG A 247 -3.35 -10.29 3.20
CA ARG A 247 -4.48 -9.55 3.73
C ARG A 247 -5.73 -10.04 3.02
N TRP A 248 -6.44 -10.93 3.68
CA TRP A 248 -7.49 -11.70 3.03
C TRP A 248 -8.74 -10.84 2.78
N PRO A 249 -9.22 -10.70 1.53
CA PRO A 249 -10.31 -9.77 1.21
C PRO A 249 -11.59 -10.06 1.98
N MET A 250 -11.97 -11.34 2.15
CA MET A 250 -13.19 -11.69 2.88
C MET A 250 -13.13 -11.29 4.36
N VAL A 251 -11.95 -11.39 4.98
CA VAL A 251 -11.73 -10.95 6.37
C VAL A 251 -11.80 -9.42 6.47
N TYR A 252 -11.26 -8.73 5.47
CA TYR A 252 -11.31 -7.26 5.39
C TYR A 252 -12.75 -6.77 5.22
N ILE A 253 -13.52 -7.39 4.32
CA ILE A 253 -14.95 -7.12 4.09
C ILE A 253 -15.77 -7.32 5.36
N ASP A 254 -15.55 -8.43 6.09
CA ASP A 254 -16.22 -8.70 7.38
C ASP A 254 -15.94 -7.58 8.39
N SER A 255 -14.69 -7.14 8.50
CA SER A 255 -14.29 -6.06 9.38
C SER A 255 -14.96 -4.73 9.03
N LEU A 256 -15.07 -4.38 7.76
CA LEU A 256 -15.82 -3.20 7.32
C LEU A 256 -17.32 -3.33 7.63
N ASN A 257 -17.90 -4.52 7.48
CA ASN A 257 -19.30 -4.78 7.85
C ASN A 257 -19.53 -4.64 9.36
N LYS A 258 -18.58 -5.08 10.21
CA LYS A 258 -18.66 -4.86 11.67
C LYS A 258 -18.71 -3.37 11.99
N VAL A 259 -17.88 -2.55 11.36
CA VAL A 259 -17.90 -1.08 11.56
C VAL A 259 -19.22 -0.47 11.07
N LEU A 260 -19.71 -0.86 9.89
CA LEU A 260 -20.99 -0.39 9.36
C LEU A 260 -22.16 -0.74 10.27
N ALA A 261 -22.13 -1.90 10.92
CA ALA A 261 -23.19 -2.34 11.85
C ALA A 261 -23.25 -1.52 13.14
N LEU A 262 -22.17 -0.82 13.53
CA LEU A 262 -22.15 0.12 14.66
C LEU A 262 -22.92 1.41 14.35
N GLU A 263 -23.20 1.70 13.09
CA GLU A 263 -23.82 2.94 12.61
C GLU A 263 -23.13 4.22 13.13
N PRO A 264 -21.79 4.36 12.97
CA PRO A 264 -21.08 5.49 13.52
C PRO A 264 -21.48 6.81 12.84
N GLU A 265 -21.50 7.88 13.65
CA GLU A 265 -21.67 9.26 13.17
C GLU A 265 -20.31 9.97 12.98
N ILE A 266 -19.27 9.44 13.62
CA ILE A 266 -17.90 9.92 13.54
C ILE A 266 -16.99 8.71 13.29
N VAL A 267 -16.12 8.79 12.30
CA VAL A 267 -15.02 7.84 12.13
C VAL A 267 -13.71 8.60 12.02
N ILE A 268 -12.71 8.19 12.79
CA ILE A 268 -11.34 8.70 12.65
C ILE A 268 -10.46 7.51 12.24
N PRO A 269 -9.98 7.48 10.98
CA PRO A 269 -8.97 6.50 10.55
C PRO A 269 -7.61 6.85 11.13
N SER A 270 -6.65 5.93 11.07
CA SER A 270 -5.30 6.26 11.51
C SER A 270 -4.49 7.05 10.47
N HIS A 271 -4.95 7.12 9.23
CA HIS A 271 -4.41 8.00 8.19
C HIS A 271 -5.54 8.79 7.53
N GLY A 272 -5.34 10.11 7.44
CA GLY A 272 -6.33 11.01 6.84
C GLY A 272 -7.26 11.69 7.85
N PRO A 273 -8.16 12.55 7.37
CA PRO A 273 -9.06 13.33 8.21
C PRO A 273 -10.21 12.50 8.77
N ALA A 274 -10.84 13.03 9.82
CA ALA A 274 -12.06 12.46 10.37
C ALA A 274 -13.22 12.54 9.36
N ILE A 275 -14.04 11.49 9.32
CA ILE A 275 -15.28 11.42 8.53
C ILE A 275 -16.44 11.70 9.46
N ILE A 276 -17.21 12.75 9.17
CA ILE A 276 -18.30 13.23 10.00
C ILE A 276 -19.66 13.06 9.30
N GLY A 277 -20.64 12.62 10.06
CA GLY A 277 -22.02 12.42 9.62
C GLY A 277 -22.33 10.97 9.25
N LYS A 278 -23.42 10.42 9.82
CA LYS A 278 -23.84 9.02 9.66
C LYS A 278 -23.91 8.59 8.20
N ASP A 279 -24.55 9.41 7.35
CA ASP A 279 -24.75 9.07 5.95
C ASP A 279 -23.44 9.13 5.15
N ASN A 280 -22.56 10.11 5.49
CA ASN A 280 -21.23 10.23 4.87
C ASN A 280 -20.35 9.02 5.23
N VAL A 281 -20.31 8.64 6.50
CA VAL A 281 -19.57 7.45 6.97
C VAL A 281 -20.12 6.21 6.25
N ARG A 282 -21.42 6.01 6.25
CA ARG A 282 -22.06 4.88 5.57
C ARG A 282 -21.69 4.84 4.09
N ALA A 283 -21.79 5.97 3.39
CA ALA A 283 -21.47 6.05 1.97
C ALA A 283 -20.02 5.66 1.67
N GLN A 284 -19.04 6.21 2.41
CA GLN A 284 -17.63 5.94 2.18
C GLN A 284 -17.24 4.49 2.52
N PHE A 285 -17.70 3.96 3.66
CA PHE A 285 -17.42 2.59 4.05
C PHE A 285 -18.09 1.56 3.15
N THR A 286 -19.34 1.82 2.72
CA THR A 286 -20.03 0.97 1.75
C THR A 286 -19.28 0.96 0.42
N LYS A 287 -18.88 2.14 -0.08
CA LYS A 287 -18.12 2.25 -1.33
C LYS A 287 -16.79 1.49 -1.26
N MET A 288 -16.04 1.62 -0.16
CA MET A 288 -14.78 0.89 0.05
C MET A 288 -15.01 -0.63 0.08
N ARG A 289 -15.98 -1.09 0.87
CA ARG A 289 -16.35 -2.51 0.95
C ARG A 289 -16.74 -3.05 -0.42
N ASP A 290 -17.61 -2.36 -1.14
CA ASP A 290 -18.11 -2.81 -2.44
C ASP A 290 -17.01 -2.80 -3.51
N ALA A 291 -16.05 -1.87 -3.42
CA ALA A 291 -14.86 -1.88 -4.26
C ALA A 291 -14.00 -3.14 -4.03
N ILE A 292 -13.80 -3.55 -2.78
CA ILE A 292 -13.07 -4.78 -2.45
C ILE A 292 -13.83 -6.01 -2.93
N VAL A 293 -15.14 -6.08 -2.69
CA VAL A 293 -16.02 -7.17 -3.17
C VAL A 293 -15.92 -7.28 -4.70
N TYR A 294 -16.04 -6.16 -5.41
CA TYR A 294 -15.95 -6.15 -6.86
C TYR A 294 -14.64 -6.73 -7.38
N VAL A 295 -13.51 -6.30 -6.82
CA VAL A 295 -12.19 -6.80 -7.25
C VAL A 295 -12.04 -8.28 -6.93
N HIS A 296 -12.45 -8.71 -5.73
CA HIS A 296 -12.42 -10.12 -5.33
C HIS A 296 -13.22 -10.99 -6.29
N ASP A 297 -14.48 -10.64 -6.54
CA ASP A 297 -15.39 -11.44 -7.38
C ASP A 297 -14.94 -11.46 -8.85
N ALA A 298 -14.40 -10.34 -9.35
CA ALA A 298 -13.83 -10.27 -10.69
C ALA A 298 -12.61 -11.19 -10.85
N VAL A 299 -11.75 -11.27 -9.82
CA VAL A 299 -10.61 -12.20 -9.82
C VAL A 299 -11.10 -13.65 -9.84
N LEU A 300 -12.04 -14.01 -8.97
CA LEU A 300 -12.57 -15.39 -8.92
C LEU A 300 -13.22 -15.79 -10.25
N LYS A 301 -13.99 -14.87 -10.83
CA LYS A 301 -14.59 -15.09 -12.15
C LYS A 301 -13.52 -15.37 -13.20
N GLY A 302 -12.50 -14.51 -13.30
CA GLY A 302 -11.43 -14.66 -14.28
C GLY A 302 -10.60 -15.93 -14.08
N MET A 303 -10.32 -16.32 -12.82
CA MET A 303 -9.66 -17.58 -12.50
C MET A 303 -10.48 -18.79 -12.97
N ASN A 304 -11.79 -18.79 -12.76
CA ASN A 304 -12.69 -19.84 -13.24
C ASN A 304 -12.81 -19.88 -14.78
N GLU A 305 -12.57 -18.75 -15.45
CA GLU A 305 -12.49 -18.65 -16.90
C GLU A 305 -11.10 -19.08 -17.46
N GLY A 306 -10.14 -19.42 -16.58
CA GLY A 306 -8.79 -19.85 -16.97
C GLY A 306 -7.84 -18.71 -17.36
N LYS A 307 -8.15 -17.46 -16.98
CA LYS A 307 -7.28 -16.31 -17.23
C LYS A 307 -6.09 -16.31 -16.29
N ASP A 308 -4.92 -15.97 -16.82
CA ASP A 308 -3.71 -15.80 -16.00
C ASP A 308 -3.73 -14.49 -15.20
N VAL A 309 -2.84 -14.41 -14.21
CA VAL A 309 -2.78 -13.28 -13.28
C VAL A 309 -2.47 -11.94 -13.95
N HIS A 310 -1.62 -11.92 -14.97
CA HIS A 310 -1.23 -10.68 -15.66
C HIS A 310 -2.38 -10.13 -16.49
N THR A 311 -3.10 -11.00 -17.20
CA THR A 311 -4.35 -10.66 -17.90
C THR A 311 -5.36 -10.02 -16.93
N LEU A 312 -5.56 -10.62 -15.76
CA LEU A 312 -6.49 -10.06 -14.77
C LEU A 312 -6.01 -8.74 -14.16
N MET A 313 -4.72 -8.57 -13.92
CA MET A 313 -4.13 -7.30 -13.46
C MET A 313 -4.35 -6.16 -14.46
N GLU A 314 -4.37 -6.47 -15.75
CA GLU A 314 -4.61 -5.49 -16.80
C GLU A 314 -6.10 -5.18 -17.00
N GLU A 315 -6.96 -6.20 -17.00
CA GLU A 315 -8.39 -6.08 -17.32
C GLU A 315 -9.22 -5.52 -16.16
N ILE A 316 -8.93 -5.91 -14.90
CA ILE A 316 -9.77 -5.54 -13.76
C ILE A 316 -9.53 -4.08 -13.37
N LYS A 317 -10.57 -3.27 -13.54
CA LYS A 317 -10.62 -1.87 -13.13
C LYS A 317 -11.91 -1.63 -12.36
N LEU A 318 -11.87 -0.74 -11.37
CA LEU A 318 -13.10 -0.32 -10.70
C LEU A 318 -14.01 0.48 -11.65
N PRO A 319 -15.30 0.22 -11.63
CA PRO A 319 -16.24 1.10 -12.30
C PRO A 319 -16.28 2.47 -11.57
N PRO A 320 -16.59 3.58 -12.28
CA PRO A 320 -16.49 4.94 -11.74
C PRO A 320 -17.18 5.15 -10.38
N GLN A 321 -18.33 4.50 -10.15
CA GLN A 321 -19.07 4.62 -8.89
C GLN A 321 -18.36 3.98 -7.69
N LEU A 322 -17.44 3.05 -7.92
CA LEU A 322 -16.65 2.37 -6.89
C LEU A 322 -15.20 2.88 -6.83
N ASP A 323 -14.84 3.90 -7.63
CA ASP A 323 -13.48 4.45 -7.61
C ASP A 323 -13.19 5.14 -6.27
N VAL A 324 -12.30 4.53 -5.51
CA VAL A 324 -11.81 5.02 -4.20
C VAL A 324 -10.38 5.58 -4.27
N GLY A 325 -9.84 5.71 -5.49
CA GLY A 325 -8.46 6.15 -5.74
C GLY A 325 -7.42 5.07 -5.49
N GLU A 326 -6.22 5.27 -6.01
CA GLU A 326 -5.09 4.34 -5.94
C GLU A 326 -3.78 5.05 -5.49
N SER A 327 -3.89 6.07 -4.65
CA SER A 327 -2.72 6.84 -4.19
C SER A 327 -1.78 6.05 -3.28
N TYR A 328 -2.23 4.93 -2.69
CA TYR A 328 -1.47 4.10 -1.77
C TYR A 328 -1.50 2.61 -2.13
N GLY A 329 -2.65 1.92 -2.05
CA GLY A 329 -2.84 0.60 -2.64
C GLY A 329 -3.14 0.68 -4.13
N LYS A 330 -2.94 -0.40 -4.88
CA LYS A 330 -3.35 -0.53 -6.29
C LYS A 330 -4.25 -1.73 -6.50
N ILE A 331 -5.22 -1.58 -7.38
CA ILE A 331 -6.14 -2.65 -7.76
C ILE A 331 -5.36 -3.79 -8.41
N SER A 332 -4.46 -3.49 -9.34
CA SER A 332 -3.65 -4.51 -10.02
C SER A 332 -2.80 -5.34 -9.06
N TRP A 333 -2.21 -4.73 -8.02
CA TRP A 333 -1.47 -5.49 -7.00
C TRP A 333 -2.39 -6.34 -6.14
N SER A 334 -3.59 -5.83 -5.84
CA SER A 334 -4.59 -6.56 -5.07
C SER A 334 -5.15 -7.74 -5.86
N VAL A 335 -5.38 -7.57 -7.16
CA VAL A 335 -5.72 -8.66 -8.10
C VAL A 335 -4.69 -9.78 -8.01
N ARG A 336 -3.38 -9.42 -8.11
CA ARG A 336 -2.31 -10.41 -7.97
C ARG A 336 -2.31 -11.07 -6.59
N GLY A 337 -2.44 -10.28 -5.53
CA GLY A 337 -2.47 -10.80 -4.16
C GLY A 337 -3.63 -11.76 -3.90
N ILE A 338 -4.81 -11.47 -4.44
CA ILE A 338 -5.99 -12.35 -4.35
C ILE A 338 -5.76 -13.63 -5.18
N TYR A 339 -5.31 -13.49 -6.41
CA TYR A 339 -5.02 -14.61 -7.31
C TYR A 339 -4.01 -15.59 -6.68
N GLU A 340 -2.83 -15.10 -6.29
CA GLU A 340 -1.78 -15.91 -5.66
C GLU A 340 -2.19 -16.44 -4.28
N GLY A 341 -3.06 -15.72 -3.58
CA GLY A 341 -3.65 -16.17 -2.32
C GLY A 341 -4.48 -17.46 -2.48
N TYR A 342 -5.19 -17.60 -3.59
CA TYR A 342 -5.95 -18.82 -3.92
C TYR A 342 -5.11 -19.87 -4.65
N ALA A 343 -4.30 -19.44 -5.64
CA ALA A 343 -3.54 -20.36 -6.50
C ALA A 343 -2.19 -20.80 -5.90
N GLY A 344 -1.64 -20.02 -4.97
CA GLY A 344 -0.26 -20.18 -4.54
C GLY A 344 0.72 -19.58 -5.57
N TRP A 345 1.99 -19.96 -5.46
CA TRP A 345 3.07 -19.39 -6.31
C TRP A 345 3.17 -20.03 -7.71
N PHE A 346 2.64 -21.25 -7.87
CA PHE A 346 2.80 -22.03 -9.12
C PHE A 346 1.78 -21.58 -10.17
N SER A 347 2.25 -21.06 -11.30
CA SER A 347 1.38 -20.55 -12.37
C SER A 347 0.78 -21.64 -13.27
N GLY A 348 1.26 -22.89 -13.16
CA GLY A 348 0.94 -23.97 -14.07
C GLY A 348 2.03 -24.21 -15.15
N ASP A 349 3.06 -23.38 -15.25
CA ASP A 349 4.21 -23.61 -16.12
C ASP A 349 5.17 -24.62 -15.45
N PRO A 350 5.37 -25.84 -16.03
CA PRO A 350 6.23 -26.84 -15.43
C PRO A 350 7.68 -26.38 -15.19
N SER A 351 8.17 -25.37 -15.91
CA SER A 351 9.53 -24.84 -15.71
C SER A 351 9.70 -24.18 -14.35
N GLU A 352 8.62 -23.67 -13.74
CA GLU A 352 8.64 -23.07 -12.40
C GLU A 352 8.84 -24.08 -11.27
N MET A 353 8.68 -25.40 -11.53
CA MET A 353 8.96 -26.43 -10.51
C MET A 353 10.46 -26.58 -10.23
N PHE A 354 11.32 -26.03 -11.08
CA PHE A 354 12.76 -26.13 -10.95
C PHE A 354 13.36 -24.87 -10.32
N PRO A 355 14.52 -24.96 -9.62
CA PRO A 355 15.13 -23.81 -8.93
C PRO A 355 15.74 -22.76 -9.89
N GLN A 356 15.90 -23.08 -11.19
CA GLN A 356 16.39 -22.14 -12.19
C GLN A 356 15.25 -21.23 -12.65
N GLY A 357 15.36 -19.93 -12.37
CA GLY A 357 14.39 -18.96 -12.83
C GLY A 357 14.62 -18.53 -14.29
N ARG A 358 13.71 -17.76 -14.83
CA ARG A 358 13.77 -17.25 -16.24
C ARG A 358 15.05 -16.47 -16.54
N GLU A 359 15.63 -15.81 -15.53
CA GLU A 359 16.88 -15.08 -15.62
C GLU A 359 18.08 -15.96 -16.03
N SER A 360 18.00 -17.27 -15.81
CA SER A 360 19.04 -18.23 -16.21
C SER A 360 19.32 -18.26 -17.71
N VAL A 361 18.38 -17.81 -18.53
CA VAL A 361 18.53 -17.75 -20.00
C VAL A 361 18.83 -16.34 -20.52
N SER A 362 18.88 -15.32 -19.67
CA SER A 362 19.08 -13.91 -20.09
C SER A 362 20.38 -13.70 -20.86
N GLY A 363 21.47 -14.36 -20.48
CA GLY A 363 22.74 -14.33 -21.23
C GLY A 363 22.60 -14.91 -22.66
N SER A 364 21.76 -15.94 -22.85
CA SER A 364 21.47 -16.50 -24.17
C SER A 364 20.62 -15.54 -24.99
N LEU A 365 19.63 -14.90 -24.38
CA LEU A 365 18.78 -13.90 -25.05
C LEU A 365 19.59 -12.69 -25.51
N VAL A 366 20.51 -12.18 -24.69
CA VAL A 366 21.40 -11.08 -25.07
C VAL A 366 22.28 -11.46 -26.27
N ARG A 367 22.85 -12.67 -26.30
CA ARG A 367 23.63 -13.15 -27.46
C ARG A 367 22.77 -13.28 -28.73
N LEU A 368 21.57 -13.82 -28.62
CA LEU A 368 20.63 -13.95 -29.73
C LEU A 368 20.20 -12.59 -30.30
N ALA A 369 20.07 -11.59 -29.43
CA ALA A 369 19.76 -10.22 -29.82
C ALA A 369 20.93 -9.50 -30.54
N GLY A 370 22.13 -10.06 -30.54
CA GLY A 370 23.33 -9.43 -31.11
C GLY A 370 24.16 -8.63 -30.09
N GLY A 371 23.89 -8.79 -28.80
CA GLY A 371 24.62 -8.16 -27.68
C GLY A 371 23.84 -7.12 -26.90
N PRO A 372 24.42 -6.61 -25.80
CA PRO A 372 23.71 -5.70 -24.89
C PRO A 372 23.34 -4.35 -25.54
N LYS A 373 24.13 -3.90 -26.54
CA LYS A 373 23.80 -2.66 -27.25
C LYS A 373 22.46 -2.77 -28.00
N ALA A 374 22.17 -3.88 -28.65
CA ALA A 374 20.90 -4.08 -29.34
C ALA A 374 19.73 -4.06 -28.36
N ILE A 375 19.89 -4.62 -27.15
CA ILE A 375 18.93 -4.53 -26.06
C ILE A 375 18.70 -3.07 -25.62
N ALA A 376 19.77 -2.30 -25.48
CA ALA A 376 19.70 -0.89 -25.10
C ALA A 376 18.99 -0.04 -26.17
N ASP A 377 19.34 -0.25 -27.46
CA ASP A 377 18.74 0.48 -28.59
C ASP A 377 17.22 0.21 -28.67
N GLU A 378 16.80 -1.04 -28.51
CA GLU A 378 15.38 -1.41 -28.49
C GLU A 378 14.66 -0.82 -27.25
N ALA A 379 15.31 -0.83 -26.06
CA ALA A 379 14.73 -0.20 -24.88
C ALA A 379 14.52 1.30 -25.10
N VAL A 380 15.45 2.00 -25.74
CA VAL A 380 15.30 3.43 -26.09
C VAL A 380 14.13 3.64 -27.04
N LEU A 381 13.95 2.75 -28.04
CA LEU A 381 12.81 2.78 -28.96
C LEU A 381 11.48 2.64 -28.20
N LEU A 382 11.38 1.66 -27.28
CA LEU A 382 10.20 1.46 -26.44
C LEU A 382 9.90 2.68 -25.57
N ILE A 383 10.93 3.29 -24.98
CA ILE A 383 10.78 4.55 -24.20
C ILE A 383 10.19 5.65 -25.08
N GLY A 384 10.69 5.81 -26.31
CA GLY A 384 10.18 6.79 -27.26
C GLY A 384 8.71 6.56 -27.67
N GLN A 385 8.23 5.32 -27.55
CA GLN A 385 6.83 4.93 -27.78
C GLN A 385 5.97 5.04 -26.51
N GLY A 386 6.52 5.44 -25.35
CA GLY A 386 5.82 5.46 -24.08
C GLY A 386 5.67 4.09 -23.40
N LYS A 387 6.29 3.05 -23.92
CA LYS A 387 6.27 1.66 -23.40
C LYS A 387 7.35 1.46 -22.33
N LEU A 388 7.20 2.21 -21.22
CA LEU A 388 8.23 2.31 -20.17
C LEU A 388 8.42 1.01 -19.39
N VAL A 389 7.35 0.25 -19.15
CA VAL A 389 7.40 -1.01 -18.40
C VAL A 389 8.08 -2.09 -19.23
N GLU A 390 7.76 -2.18 -20.51
CA GLU A 390 8.43 -3.12 -21.45
C GLU A 390 9.92 -2.79 -21.55
N ALA A 391 10.28 -1.50 -21.60
CA ALA A 391 11.69 -1.08 -21.55
C ALA A 391 12.38 -1.51 -20.25
N LEU A 392 11.70 -1.45 -19.09
CA LEU A 392 12.26 -1.96 -17.82
C LEU A 392 12.48 -3.48 -17.88
N HIS A 393 11.53 -4.26 -18.41
CA HIS A 393 11.71 -5.70 -18.55
C HIS A 393 12.89 -6.03 -19.46
N LEU A 394 12.98 -5.34 -20.60
CA LEU A 394 14.06 -5.55 -21.56
C LEU A 394 15.43 -5.20 -20.98
N THR A 395 15.53 -4.06 -20.25
CA THR A 395 16.78 -3.67 -19.56
C THR A 395 17.13 -4.61 -18.40
N SER A 396 16.16 -5.28 -17.77
CA SER A 396 16.43 -6.32 -16.78
C SER A 396 17.14 -7.51 -17.44
N ILE A 397 16.59 -8.02 -18.54
CA ILE A 397 17.23 -9.09 -19.35
C ILE A 397 18.64 -8.67 -19.77
N GLY A 398 18.79 -7.43 -20.24
CA GLY A 398 20.08 -6.89 -20.65
C GLY A 398 21.14 -6.92 -19.54
N LEU A 399 20.77 -6.47 -18.34
CA LEU A 399 21.68 -6.41 -17.18
C LEU A 399 21.95 -7.78 -16.53
N GLU A 400 20.99 -8.70 -16.61
CA GLU A 400 21.19 -10.10 -16.19
C GLU A 400 22.17 -10.82 -17.11
N GLY A 401 22.07 -10.59 -18.43
CA GLY A 401 22.93 -11.21 -19.43
C GLY A 401 24.27 -10.51 -19.65
N ALA A 402 24.36 -9.21 -19.34
CA ALA A 402 25.57 -8.37 -19.44
C ALA A 402 25.62 -7.39 -18.26
N PRO A 403 26.02 -7.85 -17.07
CA PRO A 403 26.04 -7.04 -15.86
C PRO A 403 26.91 -5.79 -16.01
N GLY A 404 26.37 -4.64 -15.63
CA GLY A 404 27.09 -3.37 -15.62
C GLY A 404 27.22 -2.68 -16.98
N ASP A 405 26.56 -3.19 -18.04
CA ASP A 405 26.55 -2.53 -19.34
C ASP A 405 25.97 -1.12 -19.23
N LYS A 406 26.78 -0.12 -19.68
CA LYS A 406 26.45 1.29 -19.46
C LYS A 406 25.33 1.80 -20.40
N ASP A 407 25.17 1.22 -21.58
CA ASP A 407 24.10 1.60 -22.51
C ASP A 407 22.74 1.09 -21.99
N VAL A 408 22.69 -0.15 -21.51
CA VAL A 408 21.51 -0.72 -20.90
C VAL A 408 21.13 0.04 -19.61
N LEU A 409 22.13 0.40 -18.80
CA LEU A 409 21.90 1.20 -17.57
C LEU A 409 21.33 2.59 -17.90
N ARG A 410 21.82 3.26 -18.95
CA ARG A 410 21.28 4.57 -19.40
C ARG A 410 19.82 4.45 -19.82
N ALA A 411 19.48 3.46 -20.62
CA ALA A 411 18.09 3.19 -21.01
C ALA A 411 17.21 2.91 -19.77
N ARG A 412 17.70 2.11 -18.81
CA ARG A 412 16.99 1.81 -17.57
C ARG A 412 16.72 3.05 -16.73
N VAL A 413 17.70 3.96 -16.61
CA VAL A 413 17.52 5.25 -15.92
C VAL A 413 16.40 6.05 -16.58
N ALA A 414 16.41 6.19 -17.90
CA ALA A 414 15.38 6.93 -18.63
C ALA A 414 13.97 6.33 -18.44
N ALA A 415 13.85 5.00 -18.44
CA ALA A 415 12.59 4.32 -18.21
C ALA A 415 12.07 4.58 -16.79
N PHE A 416 12.94 4.49 -15.76
CA PHE A 416 12.55 4.81 -14.38
C PHE A 416 12.13 6.28 -14.21
N GLU A 417 12.88 7.22 -14.79
CA GLU A 417 12.53 8.65 -14.71
C GLU A 417 11.17 8.93 -15.33
N GLY A 418 10.86 8.27 -16.46
CA GLY A 418 9.53 8.34 -17.08
C GLY A 418 8.42 7.81 -16.18
N LEU A 419 8.63 6.65 -15.55
CA LEU A 419 7.64 6.02 -14.66
C LEU A 419 7.44 6.81 -13.36
N VAL A 420 8.51 7.33 -12.76
CA VAL A 420 8.41 8.20 -11.57
C VAL A 420 7.55 9.43 -11.86
N LYS A 421 7.75 10.03 -13.06
CA LYS A 421 6.97 11.20 -13.48
C LYS A 421 5.49 10.86 -13.75
N ALA A 422 5.20 9.65 -14.19
CA ALA A 422 3.85 9.22 -14.54
C ALA A 422 3.03 8.70 -13.34
N SER A 423 3.69 8.34 -12.24
CA SER A 423 3.02 7.74 -11.08
C SER A 423 2.55 8.81 -10.07
N ASP A 424 1.35 8.61 -9.55
CA ASP A 424 0.77 9.32 -8.41
C ASP A 424 0.58 8.41 -7.17
N ASN A 425 1.06 7.16 -7.25
CA ASN A 425 1.00 6.20 -6.16
C ASN A 425 2.27 6.29 -5.30
N ARG A 426 2.09 6.53 -4.00
CA ARG A 426 3.20 6.72 -3.05
C ARG A 426 4.15 5.53 -2.97
N ASN A 427 3.60 4.32 -2.90
CA ASN A 427 4.40 3.09 -2.76
C ASN A 427 5.16 2.77 -4.05
N GLU A 428 4.53 2.98 -5.21
CA GLU A 428 5.15 2.82 -6.52
C GLU A 428 6.33 3.78 -6.70
N ILE A 429 6.11 5.07 -6.41
CA ILE A 429 7.16 6.11 -6.49
C ILE A 429 8.35 5.73 -5.61
N GLY A 430 8.12 5.20 -4.41
CA GLY A 430 9.20 4.73 -3.54
C GLY A 430 10.08 3.67 -4.20
N TRP A 431 9.48 2.62 -4.75
CA TRP A 431 10.20 1.54 -5.40
C TRP A 431 10.85 1.97 -6.72
N LEU A 432 10.19 2.81 -7.51
CA LEU A 432 10.76 3.37 -8.74
C LEU A 432 12.00 4.22 -8.45
N ASN A 433 11.97 5.06 -7.41
CA ASN A 433 13.12 5.84 -6.98
C ASN A 433 14.28 4.96 -6.46
N GLN A 434 13.97 3.86 -5.77
CA GLN A 434 14.99 2.89 -5.36
C GLN A 434 15.70 2.29 -6.58
N GLY A 435 14.93 1.81 -7.56
CA GLY A 435 15.49 1.26 -8.81
C GLY A 435 16.28 2.29 -9.63
N LEU A 436 15.78 3.53 -9.69
CA LEU A 436 16.47 4.65 -10.33
C LEU A 436 17.83 4.94 -9.67
N ALA A 437 17.86 4.99 -8.35
CA ALA A 437 19.11 5.21 -7.61
C ALA A 437 20.12 4.08 -7.80
N GLU A 438 19.65 2.83 -7.85
CA GLU A 438 20.50 1.66 -8.16
C GLU A 438 21.07 1.73 -9.57
N ALA A 439 20.27 2.04 -10.58
CA ALA A 439 20.73 2.18 -11.95
C ALA A 439 21.75 3.33 -12.11
N LYS A 440 21.52 4.48 -11.46
CA LYS A 440 22.46 5.62 -11.44
C LYS A 440 23.79 5.27 -10.77
N ARG A 441 23.79 4.52 -9.67
CA ARG A 441 25.04 4.01 -9.07
C ARG A 441 25.81 3.09 -10.00
N GLY A 442 25.11 2.24 -10.74
CA GLY A 442 25.72 1.40 -11.77
C GLY A 442 26.42 2.17 -12.90
N LEU A 443 26.06 3.44 -13.12
CA LEU A 443 26.71 4.30 -14.13
C LEU A 443 28.03 4.94 -13.63
N GLN A 444 28.19 5.09 -12.34
CA GLN A 444 29.44 5.58 -11.72
C GLN A 444 30.54 4.52 -11.83
#